data_7f78785d2aeb1793a318ef86b7e603f5
#
_entry.id   7f78785d2aeb1793a318ef86b7e603f5
#
_cell.length_a   1.000
_cell.length_b   1.000
_cell.length_c   1.000
_cell.angle_alpha   90.00
_cell.angle_beta   90.00
_cell.angle_gamma   90.00
#
_symmetry.space_group_name_H-M   'P 1'
#
loop_
_entity.id
_entity.type
_entity.pdbx_description
1 polymer ?
#
loop_
_entity_poly.entity_id
_entity_poly.type
_entity_poly.pdbx_seq_one_letter_code
_entity_poly.pdbx_strand_id
1 'polypeptide(L)'
;MRTFPPLSDSCRLEHRVAEILTEQEIHGWTFDEQKSFQLESHLRREMEELTEVLRKEWTFIGGALFTPKRDNSTQGYIAGAEFQRLKEFNPTSRDHIAWILTHRLNVKLNKITTTGKPIIDEITLMEIDIPFSRQCAKCLTIKKKLGMISEGVNAWNKLVTTKGRIHHNCSVSTNTFRCAHREPNLAQVPADKEFRELFTASPHMVMVGADLSGIELRMLAHYLGRYDGGRYADILLNDDIHQVNADKIGITRRQVKTVTYAFLYGAGNEKICLLYTSPSPRDPNR
;
A
#
# COMPACT_ATOMS: atom_id res chain seq x y z
N MET A 1 12.00 -34.07 40.29
CA MET A 1 11.28 -33.40 39.19
C MET A 1 11.08 -31.93 39.56
N ARG A 2 11.56 -30.97 38.76
CA ARG A 2 11.23 -29.55 38.96
C ARG A 2 9.80 -29.33 38.42
N THR A 3 8.85 -29.07 39.29
CA THR A 3 7.51 -28.66 38.91
C THR A 3 7.55 -27.20 38.47
N PHE A 4 7.31 -26.93 37.19
CA PHE A 4 7.15 -25.55 36.73
C PHE A 4 5.82 -24.98 37.27
N PRO A 5 5.78 -23.66 37.60
CA PRO A 5 4.54 -23.02 37.98
C PRO A 5 3.53 -23.11 36.80
N PRO A 6 2.22 -23.13 37.07
CA PRO A 6 1.21 -23.13 36.03
C PRO A 6 1.37 -21.90 35.13
N LEU A 7 1.19 -22.07 33.83
CA LEU A 7 1.25 -20.97 32.85
C LEU A 7 0.21 -19.89 33.20
N SER A 8 0.60 -18.62 33.12
CA SER A 8 -0.33 -17.50 33.26
C SER A 8 -1.39 -17.53 32.13
N ASP A 9 -2.52 -16.86 32.32
CA ASP A 9 -3.57 -16.76 31.30
C ASP A 9 -3.05 -16.14 30.01
N SER A 10 -2.16 -15.16 30.11
CA SER A 10 -1.50 -14.56 28.94
C SER A 10 -0.67 -15.57 28.16
N CYS A 11 0.13 -16.42 28.85
CA CYS A 11 0.90 -17.47 28.17
C CYS A 11 0.00 -18.51 27.51
N ARG A 12 -1.12 -18.89 28.18
CA ARG A 12 -2.11 -19.81 27.59
C ARG A 12 -2.75 -19.23 26.33
N LEU A 13 -3.06 -17.93 26.36
CA LEU A 13 -3.60 -17.23 25.19
C LEU A 13 -2.59 -17.26 24.02
N GLU A 14 -1.33 -16.91 24.28
CA GLU A 14 -0.27 -16.90 23.25
C GLU A 14 -0.07 -18.29 22.64
N HIS A 15 -0.06 -19.36 23.46
CA HIS A 15 0.05 -20.72 22.96
C HIS A 15 -1.13 -21.09 22.06
N ARG A 16 -2.37 -20.73 22.48
CA ARG A 16 -3.56 -21.01 21.68
C ARG A 16 -3.57 -20.23 20.36
N VAL A 17 -3.13 -18.98 20.37
CA VAL A 17 -2.95 -18.19 19.13
C VAL A 17 -1.93 -18.84 18.22
N ALA A 18 -0.79 -19.30 18.77
CA ALA A 18 0.25 -19.96 17.96
C ALA A 18 -0.26 -21.27 17.31
N GLU A 19 -1.06 -22.07 18.04
CA GLU A 19 -1.72 -23.25 17.48
C GLU A 19 -2.62 -22.89 16.30
N ILE A 20 -3.51 -21.89 16.48
CA ILE A 20 -4.44 -21.42 15.45
C ILE A 20 -3.69 -20.92 14.21
N LEU A 21 -2.62 -20.11 14.39
CA LEU A 21 -1.82 -19.62 13.29
C LEU A 21 -1.10 -20.74 12.54
N THR A 22 -0.60 -21.74 13.27
CA THR A 22 0.03 -22.95 12.66
C THR A 22 -1.00 -23.76 11.86
N GLU A 23 -2.20 -23.97 12.40
CA GLU A 23 -3.28 -24.63 11.65
C GLU A 23 -3.65 -23.85 10.39
N GLN A 24 -3.71 -22.53 10.46
CA GLN A 24 -3.98 -21.65 9.31
C GLN A 24 -2.87 -21.73 8.25
N GLU A 25 -1.61 -21.74 8.65
CA GLU A 25 -0.47 -21.92 7.75
C GLU A 25 -0.50 -23.28 7.04
N ILE A 26 -0.76 -24.35 7.79
CA ILE A 26 -0.85 -25.72 7.25
C ILE A 26 -2.03 -25.85 6.30
N HIS A 27 -3.18 -25.27 6.65
CA HIS A 27 -4.38 -25.33 5.82
C HIS A 27 -4.22 -24.50 4.54
N GLY A 28 -3.69 -23.29 4.63
CA GLY A 28 -3.59 -22.33 3.52
C GLY A 28 -4.95 -21.87 3.01
N TRP A 29 -4.94 -21.13 1.89
CA TRP A 29 -6.12 -20.55 1.27
C TRP A 29 -6.35 -21.15 -0.11
N THR A 30 -7.58 -21.58 -0.41
CA THR A 30 -7.93 -22.03 -1.76
C THR A 30 -7.84 -20.85 -2.73
N PHE A 31 -7.15 -21.06 -3.85
CA PHE A 31 -6.84 -20.02 -4.82
C PHE A 31 -7.29 -20.44 -6.22
N ASP A 32 -8.00 -19.55 -6.90
CA ASP A 32 -8.51 -19.76 -8.25
C ASP A 32 -7.44 -19.34 -9.27
N GLU A 33 -6.60 -20.28 -9.66
CA GLU A 33 -5.52 -20.07 -10.63
C GLU A 33 -6.05 -19.62 -11.99
N GLN A 34 -7.17 -20.18 -12.44
CA GLN A 34 -7.72 -19.84 -13.75
C GLN A 34 -8.17 -18.39 -13.82
N LYS A 35 -8.90 -17.92 -12.80
CA LYS A 35 -9.26 -16.50 -12.70
C LYS A 35 -8.04 -15.61 -12.55
N SER A 36 -7.02 -16.06 -11.82
CA SER A 36 -5.77 -15.32 -11.65
C SER A 36 -5.05 -15.09 -12.98
N PHE A 37 -4.93 -16.09 -13.83
CA PHE A 37 -4.34 -15.96 -15.17
C PHE A 37 -5.16 -15.05 -16.08
N GLN A 38 -6.50 -15.10 -15.98
CA GLN A 38 -7.38 -14.19 -16.74
C GLN A 38 -7.16 -12.74 -16.28
N LEU A 39 -7.10 -12.50 -14.98
CA LEU A 39 -6.85 -11.18 -14.41
C LEU A 39 -5.45 -10.66 -14.77
N GLU A 40 -4.43 -11.50 -14.72
CA GLU A 40 -3.07 -11.17 -15.15
C GLU A 40 -3.06 -10.72 -16.62
N SER A 41 -3.69 -11.50 -17.50
CA SER A 41 -3.76 -11.19 -18.94
C SER A 41 -4.47 -9.86 -19.20
N HIS A 42 -5.55 -9.58 -18.46
CA HIS A 42 -6.27 -8.31 -18.54
C HIS A 42 -5.38 -7.13 -18.11
N LEU A 43 -4.70 -7.25 -16.95
CA LEU A 43 -3.82 -6.21 -16.43
C LEU A 43 -2.62 -5.95 -17.34
N ARG A 44 -2.05 -6.99 -17.97
CA ARG A 44 -0.95 -6.83 -18.93
C ARG A 44 -1.39 -6.07 -20.17
N ARG A 45 -2.55 -6.39 -20.71
CA ARG A 45 -3.13 -5.67 -21.87
C ARG A 45 -3.37 -4.20 -21.53
N GLU A 46 -4.00 -3.91 -20.37
CA GLU A 46 -4.23 -2.53 -19.93
C GLU A 46 -2.92 -1.76 -19.75
N MET A 47 -1.88 -2.39 -19.20
CA MET A 47 -0.54 -1.80 -19.06
C MET A 47 0.07 -1.48 -20.42
N GLU A 48 -0.06 -2.38 -21.40
CA GLU A 48 0.47 -2.21 -22.74
C GLU A 48 -0.23 -1.05 -23.47
N GLU A 49 -1.55 -1.01 -23.47
CA GLU A 49 -2.36 0.07 -24.04
C GLU A 49 -1.98 1.44 -23.44
N LEU A 50 -1.88 1.54 -22.11
CA LEU A 50 -1.47 2.77 -21.43
C LEU A 50 -0.03 3.17 -21.78
N THR A 51 0.85 2.18 -21.87
CA THR A 51 2.27 2.42 -22.23
C THR A 51 2.40 2.95 -23.65
N GLU A 52 1.66 2.39 -24.59
CA GLU A 52 1.62 2.86 -25.98
C GLU A 52 1.12 4.30 -26.09
N VAL A 53 0.01 4.61 -25.40
CA VAL A 53 -0.54 5.98 -25.37
C VAL A 53 0.50 6.96 -24.83
N LEU A 54 1.12 6.64 -23.71
CA LEU A 54 2.14 7.49 -23.10
C LEU A 54 3.38 7.65 -23.95
N ARG A 55 3.84 6.59 -24.64
CA ARG A 55 5.04 6.63 -25.49
C ARG A 55 4.85 7.37 -26.80
N LYS A 56 3.62 7.47 -27.31
CA LYS A 56 3.31 8.32 -28.47
C LYS A 56 3.64 9.79 -28.22
N GLU A 57 3.40 10.26 -27.01
CA GLU A 57 3.66 11.64 -26.61
C GLU A 57 5.05 11.81 -25.98
N TRP A 58 5.50 10.82 -25.20
CA TRP A 58 6.72 10.86 -24.39
C TRP A 58 7.66 9.70 -24.75
N THR A 59 8.30 9.74 -25.92
CA THR A 59 9.12 8.62 -26.39
C THR A 59 10.43 8.49 -25.61
N PHE A 60 11.11 9.62 -25.32
CA PHE A 60 12.42 9.63 -24.69
C PHE A 60 12.53 10.64 -23.56
N ILE A 61 13.39 10.31 -22.59
CA ILE A 61 13.84 11.20 -21.52
C ILE A 61 15.34 11.47 -21.65
N GLY A 62 15.82 12.56 -21.04
CA GLY A 62 17.24 12.83 -20.89
C GLY A 62 17.87 11.84 -19.90
N GLY A 63 18.90 11.15 -20.34
CA GLY A 63 19.73 10.28 -19.52
C GLY A 63 20.97 11.02 -18.99
N ALA A 64 22.02 10.27 -18.67
CA ALA A 64 23.28 10.84 -18.20
C ALA A 64 23.99 11.62 -19.31
N LEU A 65 24.70 12.69 -18.93
CA LEU A 65 25.66 13.36 -19.79
C LEU A 65 26.81 12.40 -20.12
N PHE A 66 27.24 12.42 -21.33
CA PHE A 66 28.31 11.56 -21.82
C PHE A 66 29.28 12.34 -22.68
N THR A 67 30.56 12.28 -22.33
CA THR A 67 31.65 12.89 -23.10
C THR A 67 32.51 11.79 -23.72
N PRO A 68 32.46 11.59 -25.05
CA PRO A 68 33.26 10.58 -25.72
C PRO A 68 34.76 10.86 -25.55
N LYS A 69 35.54 9.84 -25.27
CA LYS A 69 37.00 9.95 -25.16
C LYS A 69 37.72 9.79 -26.51
N ARG A 70 37.02 9.30 -27.53
CA ARG A 70 37.53 9.06 -28.88
C ARG A 70 36.43 9.33 -29.90
N ASP A 71 36.85 9.72 -31.12
CA ASP A 71 35.94 9.79 -32.24
C ASP A 71 35.41 8.41 -32.61
N ASN A 72 34.12 8.32 -32.93
CA ASN A 72 33.47 7.11 -33.42
C ASN A 72 32.52 7.50 -34.56
N SER A 73 33.00 7.34 -35.80
CA SER A 73 32.24 7.70 -37.00
C SER A 73 30.96 6.85 -37.16
N THR A 74 30.98 5.58 -36.74
CA THR A 74 29.82 4.68 -36.81
C THR A 74 28.68 5.13 -35.93
N GLN A 75 29.00 5.73 -34.78
CA GLN A 75 28.03 6.23 -33.81
C GLN A 75 27.88 7.75 -33.83
N GLY A 76 28.61 8.43 -34.66
CA GLY A 76 28.60 9.90 -34.78
C GLY A 76 29.22 10.62 -33.57
N TYR A 77 30.09 9.96 -32.78
CA TYR A 77 30.72 10.58 -31.62
C TYR A 77 31.95 11.38 -32.00
N ILE A 78 32.07 12.58 -31.47
CA ILE A 78 33.25 13.45 -31.56
C ILE A 78 33.87 13.49 -30.16
N ALA A 79 35.20 13.24 -30.08
CA ALA A 79 35.95 13.28 -28.83
C ALA A 79 35.79 14.64 -28.13
N GLY A 80 35.51 14.67 -26.87
CA GLY A 80 35.32 15.89 -26.06
C GLY A 80 33.97 16.60 -26.24
N ALA A 81 33.14 16.22 -27.23
CA ALA A 81 31.80 16.79 -27.39
C ALA A 81 30.83 16.13 -26.43
N GLU A 82 30.43 16.85 -25.38
CA GLU A 82 29.45 16.38 -24.42
C GLU A 82 28.04 16.40 -25.00
N PHE A 83 27.26 15.32 -24.78
CA PHE A 83 25.86 15.27 -25.12
C PHE A 83 25.08 14.48 -24.10
N GLN A 84 23.78 14.74 -24.01
CA GLN A 84 22.86 13.98 -23.15
C GLN A 84 22.38 12.74 -23.89
N ARG A 85 22.67 11.56 -23.33
CA ARG A 85 22.10 10.30 -23.84
C ARG A 85 20.60 10.30 -23.67
N LEU A 86 19.86 9.83 -24.66
CA LEU A 86 18.43 9.61 -24.57
C LEU A 86 18.16 8.20 -24.03
N LYS A 87 17.15 8.08 -23.20
CA LYS A 87 16.60 6.81 -22.72
C LYS A 87 15.15 6.73 -23.11
N GLU A 88 14.71 5.56 -23.55
CA GLU A 88 13.31 5.29 -23.80
C GLU A 88 12.49 5.49 -22.52
N PHE A 89 11.36 6.17 -22.64
CA PHE A 89 10.49 6.44 -21.51
C PHE A 89 9.84 5.14 -20.99
N ASN A 90 9.94 4.94 -19.71
CA ASN A 90 9.28 3.85 -18.99
C ASN A 90 8.24 4.41 -18.00
N PRO A 91 6.93 4.24 -18.23
CA PRO A 91 5.87 4.80 -17.39
C PRO A 91 5.78 4.18 -16.00
N THR A 92 6.53 3.09 -15.74
CA THR A 92 6.61 2.47 -14.40
C THR A 92 7.90 2.84 -13.66
N SER A 93 8.75 3.69 -14.22
CA SER A 93 9.97 4.21 -13.60
C SER A 93 9.70 5.55 -12.95
N ARG A 94 9.80 5.60 -11.63
CA ARG A 94 9.60 6.83 -10.86
C ARG A 94 10.55 7.95 -11.25
N ASP A 95 11.82 7.62 -11.53
CA ASP A 95 12.81 8.59 -11.99
C ASP A 95 12.45 9.15 -13.38
N HIS A 96 11.93 8.33 -14.30
CA HIS A 96 11.49 8.77 -15.63
C HIS A 96 10.26 9.68 -15.54
N ILE A 97 9.29 9.32 -14.71
CA ILE A 97 8.09 10.14 -14.46
C ILE A 97 8.48 11.49 -13.87
N ALA A 98 9.34 11.49 -12.83
CA ALA A 98 9.84 12.73 -12.23
C ALA A 98 10.53 13.62 -13.24
N TRP A 99 11.36 13.04 -14.12
CA TRP A 99 12.07 13.79 -15.14
C TRP A 99 11.11 14.51 -16.11
N ILE A 100 10.07 13.82 -16.62
CA ILE A 100 9.07 14.45 -17.51
C ILE A 100 8.32 15.54 -16.77
N LEU A 101 7.85 15.27 -15.55
CA LEU A 101 7.12 16.25 -14.75
C LEU A 101 7.91 17.53 -14.55
N THR A 102 9.21 17.43 -14.24
CA THR A 102 10.05 18.59 -13.94
C THR A 102 10.57 19.29 -15.21
N HIS A 103 11.06 18.54 -16.21
CA HIS A 103 11.79 19.12 -17.35
C HIS A 103 10.90 19.42 -18.56
N ARG A 104 9.74 18.76 -18.67
CA ARG A 104 8.85 18.94 -19.82
C ARG A 104 7.55 19.66 -19.45
N LEU A 105 7.02 19.33 -18.26
CA LEU A 105 5.74 19.87 -17.79
C LEU A 105 5.90 20.99 -16.74
N ASN A 106 7.15 21.33 -16.37
CA ASN A 106 7.49 22.38 -15.39
C ASN A 106 6.75 22.23 -14.03
N VAL A 107 6.44 21.00 -13.63
CA VAL A 107 5.78 20.73 -12.35
C VAL A 107 6.81 20.77 -11.21
N LYS A 108 6.53 21.54 -10.18
CA LYS A 108 7.36 21.56 -8.96
C LYS A 108 6.98 20.38 -8.07
N LEU A 109 7.92 19.48 -7.83
CA LEU A 109 7.75 18.33 -6.94
C LEU A 109 8.26 18.69 -5.54
N ASN A 110 7.34 19.03 -4.65
CA ASN A 110 7.68 19.53 -3.30
C ASN A 110 7.94 18.42 -2.28
N LYS A 111 7.42 17.20 -2.53
CA LYS A 111 7.62 16.05 -1.64
C LYS A 111 8.91 15.32 -2.04
N ILE A 112 9.88 15.30 -1.12
CA ILE A 112 11.18 14.64 -1.33
C ILE A 112 11.41 13.55 -0.29
N THR A 113 12.17 12.52 -0.68
CA THR A 113 12.65 11.46 0.24
C THR A 113 13.79 11.99 1.10
N THR A 114 14.15 11.25 2.15
CA THR A 114 15.35 11.52 2.98
C THR A 114 16.66 11.56 2.16
N THR A 115 16.67 10.93 0.98
CA THR A 115 17.79 10.93 0.04
C THR A 115 17.74 12.05 -0.99
N GLY A 116 16.81 13.02 -0.86
CA GLY A 116 16.69 14.16 -1.76
C GLY A 116 16.00 13.89 -3.10
N LYS A 117 15.48 12.68 -3.34
CA LYS A 117 14.72 12.38 -4.57
C LYS A 117 13.24 12.75 -4.44
N PRO A 118 12.58 13.19 -5.51
CA PRO A 118 11.14 13.40 -5.50
C PRO A 118 10.38 12.13 -5.14
N ILE A 119 9.34 12.25 -4.32
CA ILE A 119 8.42 11.15 -4.04
C ILE A 119 7.43 11.06 -5.20
N ILE A 120 7.50 9.95 -5.93
CA ILE A 120 6.60 9.63 -7.04
C ILE A 120 5.86 8.34 -6.66
N ASP A 121 4.67 8.49 -6.16
CA ASP A 121 3.74 7.40 -5.88
C ASP A 121 2.36 7.72 -6.44
N GLU A 122 1.46 6.76 -6.39
CA GLU A 122 0.11 6.87 -6.95
C GLU A 122 -0.66 8.05 -6.33
N ILE A 123 -0.47 8.30 -5.02
CA ILE A 123 -1.15 9.37 -4.29
C ILE A 123 -0.62 10.74 -4.76
N THR A 124 0.69 10.91 -4.77
CA THR A 124 1.33 12.16 -5.20
C THR A 124 0.99 12.48 -6.66
N LEU A 125 0.97 11.47 -7.53
CA LEU A 125 0.61 11.67 -8.94
C LEU A 125 -0.87 12.04 -9.13
N MET A 126 -1.77 11.53 -8.29
CA MET A 126 -3.19 11.90 -8.33
C MET A 126 -3.46 13.31 -7.79
N GLU A 127 -2.57 13.86 -6.94
CA GLU A 127 -2.64 15.26 -6.50
C GLU A 127 -2.25 16.24 -7.63
N ILE A 128 -1.47 15.78 -8.61
CA ILE A 128 -1.06 16.56 -9.77
C ILE A 128 -2.14 16.41 -10.84
N ASP A 129 -2.94 17.46 -11.05
CA ASP A 129 -4.14 17.41 -11.91
C ASP A 129 -3.80 17.58 -13.39
N ILE A 130 -3.01 16.64 -13.95
CA ILE A 130 -2.69 16.56 -15.38
C ILE A 130 -2.90 15.14 -15.92
N PRO A 131 -3.28 14.98 -17.21
CA PRO A 131 -3.55 13.67 -17.80
C PRO A 131 -2.36 12.70 -17.69
N PHE A 132 -1.15 13.16 -17.94
CA PHE A 132 0.09 12.39 -17.82
C PHE A 132 0.25 11.75 -16.44
N SER A 133 0.07 12.53 -15.36
CA SER A 133 0.20 12.05 -13.98
C SER A 133 -0.84 10.97 -13.65
N ARG A 134 -2.08 11.16 -14.09
CA ARG A 134 -3.15 10.19 -13.88
C ARG A 134 -2.87 8.87 -14.61
N GLN A 135 -2.36 8.93 -15.83
CA GLN A 135 -1.98 7.74 -16.60
C GLN A 135 -0.80 7.01 -15.97
N CYS A 136 0.24 7.75 -15.55
CA CYS A 136 1.38 7.17 -14.82
C CYS A 136 0.95 6.54 -13.48
N ALA A 137 0.05 7.17 -12.73
CA ALA A 137 -0.51 6.60 -11.50
C ALA A 137 -1.21 5.26 -11.75
N LYS A 138 -1.97 5.16 -12.84
CA LYS A 138 -2.59 3.89 -13.27
C LYS A 138 -1.53 2.84 -13.60
N CYS A 139 -0.49 3.19 -14.36
CA CYS A 139 0.62 2.27 -14.67
C CYS A 139 1.30 1.75 -13.40
N LEU A 140 1.56 2.62 -12.40
CA LEU A 140 2.15 2.20 -11.12
C LEU A 140 1.22 1.26 -10.34
N THR A 141 -0.08 1.54 -10.34
CA THR A 141 -1.10 0.69 -9.71
C THR A 141 -1.14 -0.69 -10.37
N ILE A 142 -1.19 -0.76 -11.70
CA ILE A 142 -1.19 -2.03 -12.45
C ILE A 142 0.10 -2.80 -12.19
N LYS A 143 1.27 -2.13 -12.22
CA LYS A 143 2.55 -2.76 -11.89
C LYS A 143 2.55 -3.38 -10.51
N LYS A 144 1.99 -2.68 -9.51
CA LYS A 144 1.86 -3.21 -8.15
C LYS A 144 0.95 -4.43 -8.10
N LYS A 145 -0.18 -4.39 -8.83
CA LYS A 145 -1.12 -5.52 -8.96
C LYS A 145 -0.47 -6.73 -9.64
N LEU A 146 0.23 -6.54 -10.74
CA LEU A 146 1.02 -7.59 -11.40
C LEU A 146 2.13 -8.15 -10.50
N GLY A 147 2.78 -7.30 -9.71
CA GLY A 147 3.75 -7.71 -8.71
C GLY A 147 3.19 -8.70 -7.68
N MET A 148 1.93 -8.56 -7.29
CA MET A 148 1.27 -9.48 -6.36
C MET A 148 0.88 -10.80 -7.05
N ILE A 149 0.40 -10.75 -8.30
CA ILE A 149 -0.13 -11.92 -9.01
C ILE A 149 0.97 -12.78 -9.58
N SER A 150 1.94 -12.19 -10.32
CA SER A 150 2.86 -12.98 -11.16
C SER A 150 4.33 -12.53 -11.14
N GLU A 151 4.63 -11.24 -10.99
CA GLU A 151 6.00 -10.73 -11.22
C GLU A 151 6.87 -10.74 -9.96
N GLY A 152 6.30 -10.50 -8.78
CA GLY A 152 7.04 -10.48 -7.51
C GLY A 152 7.68 -11.83 -7.16
N VAL A 153 8.65 -11.80 -6.25
CA VAL A 153 9.27 -13.03 -5.71
C VAL A 153 8.21 -13.89 -5.02
N ASN A 154 7.34 -13.25 -4.22
CA ASN A 154 6.25 -13.89 -3.49
C ASN A 154 4.90 -13.71 -4.21
N ALA A 155 4.90 -13.73 -5.55
CA ALA A 155 3.69 -13.61 -6.34
C ALA A 155 2.79 -14.86 -6.19
N TRP A 156 1.50 -14.66 -6.16
CA TRP A 156 0.53 -15.73 -5.87
C TRP A 156 0.61 -16.89 -6.85
N ASN A 157 0.73 -16.62 -8.17
CA ASN A 157 0.87 -17.65 -9.20
C ASN A 157 2.14 -18.51 -9.08
N LYS A 158 3.15 -18.00 -8.34
CA LYS A 158 4.40 -18.74 -8.06
C LYS A 158 4.32 -19.58 -6.79
N LEU A 159 3.45 -19.21 -5.88
CA LEU A 159 3.34 -19.83 -4.54
C LEU A 159 2.16 -20.79 -4.42
N VAL A 160 1.26 -20.81 -5.40
CA VAL A 160 0.18 -21.78 -5.41
C VAL A 160 0.70 -23.19 -5.52
N THR A 161 0.23 -24.06 -4.66
CA THR A 161 0.64 -25.48 -4.62
C THR A 161 -0.15 -26.29 -5.64
N THR A 162 0.30 -27.51 -5.92
CA THR A 162 -0.42 -28.48 -6.78
C THR A 162 -1.82 -28.83 -6.30
N LYS A 163 -2.15 -28.49 -5.04
CA LYS A 163 -3.49 -28.63 -4.46
C LYS A 163 -4.36 -27.37 -4.63
N GLY A 164 -3.91 -26.37 -5.40
CA GLY A 164 -4.61 -25.11 -5.60
C GLY A 164 -4.69 -24.25 -4.33
N ARG A 165 -3.66 -24.29 -3.47
CA ARG A 165 -3.66 -23.55 -2.22
C ARG A 165 -2.42 -22.67 -2.09
N ILE A 166 -2.62 -21.49 -1.50
CA ILE A 166 -1.54 -20.58 -1.11
C ILE A 166 -1.40 -20.66 0.41
N HIS A 167 -0.21 -20.96 0.87
CA HIS A 167 0.18 -20.92 2.27
C HIS A 167 0.91 -19.63 2.54
N HIS A 168 0.64 -19.00 3.68
CA HIS A 168 1.32 -17.79 4.09
C HIS A 168 1.79 -17.92 5.52
N ASN A 169 2.86 -17.23 5.84
CA ASN A 169 3.43 -17.21 7.18
C ASN A 169 2.78 -16.07 7.98
N CYS A 170 2.35 -16.34 9.19
CA CYS A 170 1.78 -15.36 10.10
C CYS A 170 2.47 -15.41 11.47
N SER A 171 2.94 -14.27 11.96
CA SER A 171 3.61 -14.15 13.24
C SER A 171 3.11 -12.95 14.03
N VAL A 172 2.95 -13.11 15.33
CA VAL A 172 2.64 -12.02 16.28
C VAL A 172 3.91 -11.38 16.89
N SER A 173 5.10 -11.80 16.46
CA SER A 173 6.38 -11.27 16.94
C SER A 173 6.67 -9.88 16.38
N THR A 174 5.77 -8.94 16.64
CA THR A 174 5.92 -7.51 16.30
C THR A 174 5.93 -6.69 17.60
N ASN A 175 6.48 -5.49 17.55
CA ASN A 175 6.51 -4.60 18.72
C ASN A 175 5.12 -4.26 19.28
N THR A 176 4.08 -4.42 18.50
CA THR A 176 2.68 -4.14 18.85
C THR A 176 1.84 -5.39 19.00
N PHE A 177 2.42 -6.58 18.93
CA PHE A 177 1.75 -7.89 18.93
C PHE A 177 0.67 -8.03 17.84
N ARG A 178 0.76 -7.22 16.78
CA ARG A 178 -0.09 -7.40 15.59
C ARG A 178 0.45 -8.53 14.71
N CYS A 179 -0.44 -9.23 14.02
CA CYS A 179 -0.05 -10.23 13.05
C CYS A 179 0.72 -9.60 11.89
N ALA A 180 1.91 -10.12 11.63
CA ALA A 180 2.70 -9.84 10.45
C ALA A 180 2.58 -11.01 9.47
N HIS A 181 2.11 -10.74 8.27
CA HIS A 181 1.92 -11.74 7.22
C HIS A 181 3.07 -11.68 6.22
N ARG A 182 3.59 -12.83 5.84
CA ARG A 182 4.73 -12.97 4.92
C ARG A 182 4.54 -14.17 3.99
N GLU A 183 5.15 -14.14 2.85
CA GLU A 183 5.36 -15.26 1.92
C GLU A 183 4.10 -16.03 1.52
N PRO A 184 3.07 -15.35 0.98
CA PRO A 184 2.94 -13.92 0.66
C PRO A 184 2.26 -13.12 1.77
N ASN A 185 2.30 -11.77 1.69
CA ASN A 185 1.54 -10.93 2.62
C ASN A 185 0.06 -10.86 2.20
N LEU A 186 -0.76 -11.77 2.66
CA LEU A 186 -2.20 -11.83 2.35
C LEU A 186 -3.03 -10.76 3.07
N ALA A 187 -2.49 -10.08 4.08
CA ALA A 187 -3.17 -8.93 4.69
C ALA A 187 -3.26 -7.72 3.75
N GLN A 188 -2.47 -7.72 2.65
CA GLN A 188 -2.45 -6.65 1.65
C GLN A 188 -3.22 -6.97 0.36
N VAL A 189 -4.06 -7.99 0.35
CA VAL A 189 -4.94 -8.27 -0.79
C VAL A 189 -5.78 -7.02 -1.08
N PRO A 190 -5.76 -6.49 -2.32
CA PRO A 190 -6.53 -5.30 -2.68
C PRO A 190 -8.01 -5.45 -2.36
N ALA A 191 -8.68 -4.32 -2.07
CA ALA A 191 -10.11 -4.30 -1.83
C ALA A 191 -10.95 -4.57 -3.09
N ASP A 192 -10.33 -4.49 -4.27
CA ASP A 192 -10.96 -4.75 -5.55
C ASP A 192 -11.56 -6.17 -5.56
N LYS A 193 -12.80 -6.27 -6.01
CA LYS A 193 -13.56 -7.52 -6.07
C LYS A 193 -12.81 -8.63 -6.80
N GLU A 194 -12.21 -8.30 -7.94
CA GLU A 194 -11.44 -9.20 -8.80
C GLU A 194 -10.29 -9.92 -8.05
N PHE A 195 -9.63 -9.20 -7.12
CA PHE A 195 -8.54 -9.75 -6.32
C PHE A 195 -9.04 -10.62 -5.18
N ARG A 196 -10.14 -10.22 -4.54
CA ARG A 196 -10.72 -10.98 -3.43
C ARG A 196 -11.37 -12.26 -3.91
N GLU A 197 -11.97 -12.28 -5.09
CA GLU A 197 -12.57 -13.46 -5.71
C GLU A 197 -11.56 -14.53 -6.11
N LEU A 198 -10.27 -14.24 -6.11
CA LEU A 198 -9.22 -15.25 -6.29
C LEU A 198 -9.09 -16.20 -5.09
N PHE A 199 -9.48 -15.74 -3.90
CA PHE A 199 -9.46 -16.53 -2.68
C PHE A 199 -10.86 -17.05 -2.40
N THR A 200 -11.03 -18.37 -2.49
CA THR A 200 -12.34 -19.02 -2.41
C THR A 200 -12.42 -19.98 -1.23
N ALA A 201 -13.64 -20.36 -0.85
CA ALA A 201 -13.83 -21.46 0.08
C ALA A 201 -13.53 -22.80 -0.60
N SER A 202 -13.11 -23.79 0.16
CA SER A 202 -12.99 -25.18 -0.33
C SER A 202 -14.36 -25.74 -0.72
N PRO A 203 -14.44 -26.78 -1.57
CA PRO A 203 -15.71 -27.43 -1.91
C PRO A 203 -16.53 -27.76 -0.66
N HIS A 204 -17.82 -27.51 -0.70
CA HIS A 204 -18.77 -27.72 0.41
C HIS A 204 -18.54 -26.85 1.66
N MET A 205 -17.69 -25.83 1.58
CA MET A 205 -17.43 -24.86 2.64
C MET A 205 -17.86 -23.47 2.23
N VAL A 206 -18.03 -22.59 3.20
CA VAL A 206 -18.29 -21.16 3.03
C VAL A 206 -17.20 -20.35 3.71
N MET A 207 -16.85 -19.21 3.14
CA MET A 207 -15.94 -18.27 3.77
C MET A 207 -16.73 -17.37 4.72
N VAL A 208 -16.35 -17.37 5.99
CA VAL A 208 -16.94 -16.49 7.01
C VAL A 208 -15.93 -15.41 7.35
N GLY A 209 -16.34 -14.15 7.19
CA GLY A 209 -15.55 -12.98 7.58
C GLY A 209 -16.16 -12.32 8.82
N ALA A 210 -15.32 -11.96 9.78
CA ALA A 210 -15.73 -11.20 10.96
C ALA A 210 -14.71 -10.10 11.23
N ASP A 211 -15.18 -8.89 11.55
CA ASP A 211 -14.36 -7.75 11.93
C ASP A 211 -14.95 -7.08 13.17
N LEU A 212 -14.07 -6.69 14.09
CA LEU A 212 -14.45 -5.99 15.30
C LEU A 212 -14.50 -4.48 15.03
N SER A 213 -15.72 -3.95 14.94
CA SER A 213 -15.93 -2.54 14.65
C SER A 213 -15.24 -1.63 15.68
N GLY A 214 -14.28 -0.82 15.21
CA GLY A 214 -13.59 0.19 16.01
C GLY A 214 -12.86 -0.36 17.24
N ILE A 215 -12.24 -1.54 17.17
CA ILE A 215 -11.65 -2.22 18.32
C ILE A 215 -10.66 -1.35 19.10
N GLU A 216 -9.81 -0.57 18.40
CA GLU A 216 -8.85 0.31 19.07
C GLU A 216 -9.55 1.37 19.94
N LEU A 217 -10.64 1.96 19.43
CA LEU A 217 -11.40 2.96 20.18
C LEU A 217 -12.19 2.33 21.34
N ARG A 218 -12.66 1.10 21.18
CA ARG A 218 -13.32 0.34 22.26
C ARG A 218 -12.34 0.00 23.37
N MET A 219 -11.13 -0.39 23.03
CA MET A 219 -10.08 -0.62 24.02
C MET A 219 -9.65 0.68 24.71
N LEU A 220 -9.54 1.78 23.97
CA LEU A 220 -9.31 3.10 24.55
C LEU A 220 -10.44 3.47 25.54
N ALA A 221 -11.69 3.28 25.14
CA ALA A 221 -12.85 3.56 25.99
C ALA A 221 -12.83 2.72 27.29
N HIS A 222 -12.43 1.45 27.21
CA HIS A 222 -12.25 0.59 28.37
C HIS A 222 -11.23 1.17 29.37
N TYR A 223 -10.08 1.60 28.89
CA TYR A 223 -9.05 2.19 29.77
C TYR A 223 -9.42 3.58 30.27
N LEU A 224 -10.13 4.39 29.48
CA LEU A 224 -10.60 5.72 29.90
C LEU A 224 -11.72 5.66 30.91
N GLY A 225 -12.53 4.62 30.91
CA GLY A 225 -13.71 4.49 31.78
C GLY A 225 -13.43 4.71 33.27
N ARG A 226 -12.22 4.37 33.74
CA ARG A 226 -11.77 4.64 35.12
C ARG A 226 -11.54 6.13 35.43
N TYR A 227 -11.40 6.97 34.39
CA TYR A 227 -11.11 8.40 34.55
C TYR A 227 -12.31 9.28 34.19
N ASP A 228 -13.17 8.84 33.26
CA ASP A 228 -14.28 9.62 32.73
C ASP A 228 -15.66 9.07 33.10
N GLY A 229 -15.70 8.01 33.94
CA GLY A 229 -16.94 7.36 34.36
C GLY A 229 -17.67 6.66 33.21
N GLY A 230 -16.98 6.32 32.13
CA GLY A 230 -17.55 5.62 30.98
C GLY A 230 -18.15 6.52 29.90
N ARG A 231 -18.08 7.85 30.05
CA ARG A 231 -18.68 8.82 29.09
C ARG A 231 -18.20 8.62 27.65
N TYR A 232 -16.90 8.33 27.44
CA TYR A 232 -16.38 8.08 26.11
C TYR A 232 -16.93 6.78 25.52
N ALA A 233 -17.09 5.75 26.35
CA ALA A 233 -17.69 4.47 25.94
C ALA A 233 -19.15 4.65 25.53
N ASP A 234 -19.93 5.42 26.29
CA ASP A 234 -21.34 5.71 25.98
C ASP A 234 -21.48 6.40 24.61
N ILE A 235 -20.67 7.41 24.34
CA ILE A 235 -20.66 8.08 23.03
C ILE A 235 -20.25 7.10 21.93
N LEU A 236 -19.23 6.30 22.13
CA LEU A 236 -18.73 5.34 21.13
C LEU A 236 -19.74 4.25 20.79
N LEU A 237 -20.59 3.86 21.74
CA LEU A 237 -21.57 2.80 21.55
C LEU A 237 -22.89 3.29 20.95
N ASN A 238 -23.28 4.52 21.23
CA ASN A 238 -24.59 5.06 20.89
C ASN A 238 -24.55 6.11 19.77
N ASP A 239 -23.38 6.73 19.53
CA ASP A 239 -23.21 7.82 18.57
C ASP A 239 -22.02 7.58 17.64
N ASP A 240 -21.87 8.43 16.61
CA ASP A 240 -20.66 8.49 15.80
C ASP A 240 -19.61 9.36 16.50
N ILE A 241 -18.70 8.76 17.25
CA ILE A 241 -17.66 9.45 18.01
C ILE A 241 -16.80 10.37 17.14
N HIS A 242 -16.59 10.04 15.87
CA HIS A 242 -15.82 10.89 14.96
C HIS A 242 -16.61 12.12 14.56
N GLN A 243 -17.93 12.00 14.38
CA GLN A 243 -18.79 13.16 14.10
C GLN A 243 -18.90 14.06 15.33
N VAL A 244 -19.16 13.48 16.48
CA VAL A 244 -19.23 14.24 17.77
C VAL A 244 -17.95 15.03 18.01
N ASN A 245 -16.78 14.45 17.74
CA ASN A 245 -15.51 15.13 17.89
C ASN A 245 -15.28 16.17 16.76
N ALA A 246 -15.73 15.91 15.54
CA ALA A 246 -15.65 16.84 14.42
C ALA A 246 -16.41 18.14 14.71
N ASP A 247 -17.62 18.01 15.22
CA ASP A 247 -18.49 19.14 15.58
C ASP A 247 -17.87 19.99 16.71
N LYS A 248 -17.20 19.34 17.68
CA LYS A 248 -16.52 20.04 18.78
C LYS A 248 -15.26 20.77 18.36
N ILE A 249 -14.50 20.23 17.41
CA ILE A 249 -13.19 20.75 16.99
C ILE A 249 -13.34 21.69 15.79
N GLY A 250 -14.42 21.60 15.03
CA GLY A 250 -14.68 22.43 13.84
C GLY A 250 -13.90 21.94 12.60
N ILE A 251 -13.65 20.64 12.49
CA ILE A 251 -12.99 20.02 11.32
C ILE A 251 -13.83 18.86 10.78
N THR A 252 -13.48 18.36 9.60
CA THR A 252 -14.26 17.28 8.98
C THR A 252 -14.14 15.96 9.75
N ARG A 253 -15.21 15.16 9.76
CA ARG A 253 -15.24 13.80 10.33
C ARG A 253 -14.05 12.95 9.88
N ARG A 254 -13.66 13.08 8.60
CA ARG A 254 -12.54 12.35 8.04
C ARG A 254 -11.20 12.76 8.65
N GLN A 255 -10.98 14.07 8.81
CA GLN A 255 -9.78 14.60 9.47
C GLN A 255 -9.73 14.14 10.92
N VAL A 256 -10.83 14.21 11.65
CA VAL A 256 -10.92 13.71 13.04
C VAL A 256 -10.55 12.24 13.11
N LYS A 257 -11.10 11.39 12.24
CA LYS A 257 -10.74 9.97 12.20
C LYS A 257 -9.23 9.79 12.06
N THR A 258 -8.60 10.47 11.11
CA THR A 258 -7.15 10.39 10.88
C THR A 258 -6.36 10.85 12.09
N VAL A 259 -6.75 11.97 12.69
CA VAL A 259 -6.07 12.55 13.86
C VAL A 259 -6.22 11.66 15.09
N THR A 260 -7.42 11.13 15.34
CA THR A 260 -7.67 10.24 16.49
C THR A 260 -6.76 9.01 16.44
N TYR A 261 -6.65 8.36 15.28
CA TYR A 261 -5.76 7.21 15.14
C TYR A 261 -4.29 7.62 15.19
N ALA A 262 -3.91 8.73 14.59
CA ALA A 262 -2.54 9.24 14.69
C ALA A 262 -2.14 9.51 16.15
N PHE A 263 -3.04 10.12 16.93
CA PHE A 263 -2.85 10.35 18.36
C PHE A 263 -2.69 9.03 19.13
N LEU A 264 -3.59 8.06 18.91
CA LEU A 264 -3.51 6.74 19.55
C LEU A 264 -2.18 6.04 19.32
N TYR A 265 -1.61 6.21 18.12
CA TYR A 265 -0.30 5.66 17.75
C TYR A 265 0.88 6.57 18.08
N GLY A 266 0.69 7.57 18.93
CA GLY A 266 1.77 8.41 19.47
C GLY A 266 2.31 9.46 18.51
N ALA A 267 1.48 9.93 17.57
CA ALA A 267 1.89 11.05 16.73
C ALA A 267 2.16 12.31 17.55
N GLY A 268 3.35 12.89 17.38
CA GLY A 268 3.72 14.16 18.00
C GLY A 268 2.94 15.36 17.43
N ASN A 269 3.02 16.48 18.12
CA ASN A 269 2.29 17.71 17.78
C ASN A 269 2.54 18.18 16.35
N GLU A 270 3.77 18.13 15.84
CA GLU A 270 4.09 18.50 14.46
C GLU A 270 3.28 17.70 13.44
N LYS A 271 3.23 16.36 13.62
CA LYS A 271 2.49 15.48 12.71
C LYS A 271 0.98 15.73 12.81
N ILE A 272 0.47 15.98 14.01
CA ILE A 272 -0.93 16.30 14.22
C ILE A 272 -1.25 17.64 13.54
N CYS A 273 -0.43 18.68 13.73
CA CYS A 273 -0.59 19.97 13.06
C CYS A 273 -0.63 19.83 11.53
N LEU A 274 0.28 19.06 10.95
CA LEU A 274 0.29 18.81 9.51
C LEU A 274 -0.98 18.13 9.01
N LEU A 275 -1.60 17.26 9.80
CA LEU A 275 -2.87 16.59 9.46
C LEU A 275 -4.06 17.57 9.46
N TYR A 276 -4.01 18.63 10.27
CA TYR A 276 -5.02 19.70 10.30
C TYR A 276 -4.83 20.73 9.21
N THR A 277 -3.58 21.13 8.94
CA THR A 277 -3.24 22.28 8.10
C THR A 277 -2.96 21.93 6.65
N SER A 278 -2.62 20.65 6.37
CA SER A 278 -2.47 20.20 5.00
C SER A 278 -3.84 20.05 4.35
N PRO A 279 -4.10 20.76 3.23
CA PRO A 279 -5.33 20.57 2.47
C PRO A 279 -5.46 19.10 2.07
N SER A 280 -6.64 18.52 2.31
CA SER A 280 -6.90 17.14 1.88
C SER A 280 -6.80 17.07 0.36
N PRO A 281 -6.08 16.10 -0.21
CA PRO A 281 -5.98 15.91 -1.67
C PRO A 281 -7.33 15.68 -2.37
N ARG A 282 -8.41 15.57 -1.61
CA ARG A 282 -9.77 15.32 -2.10
C ARG A 282 -10.76 16.40 -1.67
N ASP A 283 -10.30 17.60 -1.38
CA ASP A 283 -11.20 18.72 -1.13
C ASP A 283 -11.75 19.20 -2.49
N PRO A 284 -13.07 19.04 -2.78
CA PRO A 284 -13.66 19.40 -4.07
C PRO A 284 -13.75 20.90 -4.28
N ASN A 285 -13.39 21.73 -3.29
CA ASN A 285 -13.51 23.19 -3.31
C ASN A 285 -12.16 23.91 -3.51
N ARG A 286 -11.20 23.22 -4.11
CA ARG A 286 -9.93 23.84 -4.57
C ARG A 286 -9.67 23.60 -6.03
#